data_84f669f836469f413b3e7ddbe348eb7a
#
_entry.id   84f669f836469f413b3e7ddbe348eb7a
#
_cell.length_a   1.000
_cell.length_b   1.000
_cell.length_c   1.000
_cell.angle_alpha   90.00
_cell.angle_beta   90.00
_cell.angle_gamma   90.00
#
_symmetry.space_group_name_H-M   'P 1'
#
loop_
_entity.id
_entity.type
_entity.pdbx_description
1 polymer ?
#
loop_
_entity_poly.entity_id
_entity_poly.type
_entity_poly.pdbx_seq_one_letter_code
_entity_poly.pdbx_strand_id
1 'polypeptide(L)'
;MRAVVTRVKNASVVINEQVNGQIGTGFLVLLGVGPNDTEVTADKLADKICNLRVFEDENEKMNLNLEQVGGSLLVVSQFTLYADTSSRRPGFSGAAKPDLAIPLYERFMAHCRERSFDVQHGEFGADMQVYSQNDGPVTILFDTEE
;
A
#
# COMPACT_ATOMS: atom_id res chain seq x y z
N MET A 1 2.53 8.04 8.63
CA MET A 1 2.47 7.19 7.42
C MET A 1 1.05 7.16 6.89
N ARG A 2 0.89 7.23 5.60
CA ARG A 2 -0.42 7.19 4.96
C ARG A 2 -0.47 6.05 3.95
N ALA A 3 -1.63 5.42 3.83
CA ALA A 3 -1.83 4.38 2.83
C ALA A 3 -3.21 4.50 2.19
N VAL A 4 -3.25 4.24 0.90
CA VAL A 4 -4.50 4.01 0.18
C VAL A 4 -4.53 2.54 -0.19
N VAL A 5 -5.48 1.81 0.39
CA VAL A 5 -5.58 0.35 0.24
C VAL A 5 -6.82 0.03 -0.59
N THR A 6 -6.59 -0.60 -1.71
CA THR A 6 -7.65 -1.00 -2.65
C THR A 6 -7.77 -2.51 -2.68
N ARG A 7 -8.98 -3.01 -2.47
CA ARG A 7 -9.29 -4.44 -2.66
C ARG A 7 -9.31 -4.73 -4.16
N VAL A 8 -8.52 -5.68 -4.62
CA VAL A 8 -8.37 -5.97 -6.05
C VAL A 8 -8.58 -7.44 -6.36
N LYS A 9 -9.03 -7.71 -7.59
CA LYS A 9 -9.01 -9.05 -8.18
C LYS A 9 -7.66 -9.34 -8.83
N ASN A 10 -6.99 -8.30 -9.29
CA ASN A 10 -5.63 -8.35 -9.80
C ASN A 10 -5.06 -6.92 -9.80
N ALA A 11 -3.74 -6.82 -9.74
CA ALA A 11 -3.02 -5.57 -9.89
C ALA A 11 -1.61 -5.83 -10.38
N SER A 12 -1.04 -4.87 -11.09
CA SER A 12 0.33 -4.96 -11.57
C SER A 12 0.98 -3.59 -11.62
N VAL A 13 2.31 -3.57 -11.56
CA VAL A 13 3.11 -2.38 -11.76
C VAL A 13 4.12 -2.63 -12.87
N VAL A 14 4.16 -1.72 -13.83
CA VAL A 14 5.01 -1.82 -15.02
C VAL A 14 6.03 -0.69 -15.00
N ILE A 15 7.30 -1.05 -15.19
CA ILE A 15 8.44 -0.13 -15.24
C ILE A 15 9.19 -0.43 -16.53
N ASN A 16 9.40 0.61 -17.37
CA ASN A 16 10.07 0.45 -18.67
C ASN A 16 9.45 -0.68 -19.51
N GLU A 17 8.12 -0.69 -19.59
CA GLU A 17 7.34 -1.67 -20.37
C GLU A 17 7.43 -3.11 -19.89
N GLN A 18 8.01 -3.34 -18.69
CA GLN A 18 8.10 -4.66 -18.10
C GLN A 18 7.35 -4.74 -16.77
N VAL A 19 6.69 -5.85 -16.53
CA VAL A 19 6.00 -6.11 -15.27
C VAL A 19 7.04 -6.29 -14.17
N ASN A 20 7.03 -5.38 -13.19
CA ASN A 20 7.92 -5.44 -12.03
C ASN A 20 7.33 -6.26 -10.88
N GLY A 21 6.01 -6.22 -10.75
CA GLY A 21 5.28 -7.00 -9.76
C GLY A 21 3.84 -7.13 -10.18
N GLN A 22 3.22 -8.25 -9.78
CA GLN A 22 1.79 -8.44 -10.04
C GLN A 22 1.21 -9.41 -9.02
N ILE A 23 -0.07 -9.23 -8.73
CA ILE A 23 -0.83 -10.07 -7.81
C ILE A 23 -2.21 -10.40 -8.40
N GLY A 24 -2.82 -11.47 -7.88
CA GLY A 24 -4.24 -11.77 -8.07
C GLY A 24 -5.06 -11.08 -6.97
N THR A 25 -5.95 -11.83 -6.32
CA THR A 25 -6.75 -11.31 -5.20
C THR A 25 -5.87 -10.76 -4.10
N GLY A 26 -6.22 -9.60 -3.59
CA GLY A 26 -5.50 -9.01 -2.47
C GLY A 26 -5.67 -7.50 -2.38
N PHE A 27 -4.60 -6.83 -1.97
CA PHE A 27 -4.55 -5.38 -1.83
C PHE A 27 -3.49 -4.75 -2.71
N LEU A 28 -3.89 -3.70 -3.42
CA LEU A 28 -2.95 -2.69 -3.91
C LEU A 28 -2.80 -1.66 -2.79
N VAL A 29 -1.57 -1.46 -2.33
CA VAL A 29 -1.25 -0.52 -1.25
C VAL A 29 -0.38 0.60 -1.81
N LEU A 30 -0.92 1.81 -1.89
CA LEU A 30 -0.14 3.01 -2.17
C LEU A 30 0.34 3.54 -0.80
N LEU A 31 1.64 3.59 -0.59
CA LEU A 31 2.24 3.87 0.72
C LEU A 31 3.08 5.13 0.70
N GLY A 32 2.71 6.10 1.54
CA GLY A 32 3.46 7.33 1.75
C GLY A 32 4.08 7.38 3.14
N VAL A 33 5.33 7.80 3.22
CA VAL A 33 6.07 7.92 4.49
C VAL A 33 6.17 9.39 4.87
N GLY A 34 5.83 9.71 6.12
CA GLY A 34 5.96 11.05 6.69
C GLY A 34 7.28 11.22 7.45
N PRO A 35 7.67 12.48 7.73
CA PRO A 35 8.98 12.77 8.32
C PRO A 35 9.15 12.31 9.78
N ASN A 36 8.06 12.02 10.47
CA ASN A 36 8.07 11.58 11.86
C ASN A 36 7.82 10.08 12.03
N ASP A 37 7.73 9.34 10.95
CA ASP A 37 7.47 7.91 10.98
C ASP A 37 8.71 7.12 11.45
N THR A 38 8.44 5.99 12.11
CA THR A 38 9.45 5.08 12.64
C THR A 38 9.16 3.65 12.19
N GLU A 39 10.06 2.72 12.50
CA GLU A 39 9.83 1.29 12.25
C GLU A 39 8.56 0.79 12.96
N VAL A 40 8.30 1.29 14.17
CA VAL A 40 7.07 0.95 14.92
C VAL A 40 5.83 1.40 14.15
N THR A 41 5.88 2.60 13.54
CA THR A 41 4.79 3.11 12.69
C THR A 41 4.52 2.15 11.53
N ALA A 42 5.58 1.74 10.84
CA ALA A 42 5.48 0.84 9.69
C ALA A 42 4.90 -0.53 10.08
N ASP A 43 5.38 -1.12 11.17
CA ASP A 43 4.92 -2.41 11.66
C ASP A 43 3.44 -2.38 12.05
N LYS A 44 3.02 -1.35 12.78
CA LYS A 44 1.62 -1.19 13.19
C LYS A 44 0.69 -1.02 12.00
N LEU A 45 1.09 -0.22 11.02
CA LEU A 45 0.26 -0.01 9.83
C LEU A 45 0.17 -1.29 9.00
N ALA A 46 1.28 -2.01 8.84
CA ALA A 46 1.29 -3.31 8.14
C ALA A 46 0.33 -4.30 8.79
N ASP A 47 0.36 -4.43 10.13
CA ASP A 47 -0.56 -5.29 10.86
C ASP A 47 -2.02 -4.87 10.67
N LYS A 48 -2.28 -3.58 10.73
CA LYS A 48 -3.64 -3.04 10.56
C LYS A 48 -4.20 -3.35 9.17
N ILE A 49 -3.39 -3.22 8.14
CA ILE A 49 -3.79 -3.54 6.76
C ILE A 49 -3.97 -5.04 6.58
N CYS A 50 -3.02 -5.85 7.07
CA CYS A 50 -3.11 -7.30 6.94
C CYS A 50 -4.30 -7.91 7.69
N ASN A 51 -4.74 -7.27 8.76
CA ASN A 51 -5.88 -7.74 9.56
C ASN A 51 -7.22 -7.13 9.13
N LEU A 52 -7.22 -6.24 8.14
CA LEU A 52 -8.43 -5.57 7.68
C LEU A 52 -9.44 -6.57 7.10
N ARG A 53 -10.68 -6.49 7.57
CA ARG A 53 -11.73 -7.47 7.26
C ARG A 53 -12.69 -6.92 6.21
N VAL A 54 -12.24 -6.83 4.97
CA VAL A 54 -12.99 -6.23 3.85
C VAL A 54 -13.32 -7.21 2.73
N PHE A 55 -12.94 -8.47 2.86
CA PHE A 55 -13.33 -9.50 1.90
C PHE A 55 -14.66 -10.12 2.32
N GLU A 56 -15.51 -10.38 1.34
CA GLU A 56 -16.83 -10.90 1.60
C GLU A 56 -16.78 -12.35 2.04
N ASP A 57 -17.62 -12.69 3.05
CA ASP A 57 -17.88 -14.05 3.46
C ASP A 57 -19.01 -14.67 2.62
N GLU A 58 -19.43 -15.88 2.98
CA GLU A 58 -20.50 -16.60 2.30
C GLU A 58 -21.88 -15.90 2.40
N ASN A 59 -22.03 -14.94 3.31
CA ASN A 59 -23.23 -14.13 3.48
C ASN A 59 -23.11 -12.76 2.80
N GLU A 60 -22.09 -12.57 1.95
CA GLU A 60 -21.80 -11.33 1.22
C GLU A 60 -21.52 -10.14 2.15
N LYS A 61 -20.98 -10.41 3.34
CA LYS A 61 -20.60 -9.37 4.30
C LYS A 61 -19.09 -9.23 4.39
N MET A 62 -18.60 -8.00 4.51
CA MET A 62 -17.18 -7.72 4.77
C MET A 62 -16.80 -8.29 6.12
N ASN A 63 -16.08 -9.40 6.11
CA ASN A 63 -15.79 -10.17 7.30
C ASN A 63 -14.42 -10.84 7.28
N LEU A 64 -13.94 -11.23 6.11
CA LEU A 64 -12.70 -11.99 5.97
C LEU A 64 -11.51 -11.05 5.76
N ASN A 65 -10.37 -11.43 6.33
CA ASN A 65 -9.12 -10.72 6.14
C ASN A 65 -8.30 -11.30 4.98
N LEU A 66 -7.15 -10.70 4.72
CA LEU A 66 -6.27 -11.07 3.62
C LEU A 66 -5.82 -12.54 3.69
N GLU A 67 -5.46 -13.01 4.89
CA GLU A 67 -5.00 -14.40 5.09
C GLU A 67 -6.11 -15.40 4.76
N GLN A 68 -7.33 -15.13 5.21
CA GLN A 68 -8.47 -16.03 5.01
C GLN A 68 -8.84 -16.23 3.54
N VAL A 69 -8.57 -15.24 2.70
CA VAL A 69 -8.84 -15.34 1.25
C VAL A 69 -7.61 -15.74 0.44
N GLY A 70 -6.48 -16.00 1.10
CA GLY A 70 -5.23 -16.34 0.42
C GLY A 70 -4.70 -15.21 -0.44
N GLY A 71 -4.91 -13.96 -0.01
CA GLY A 71 -4.56 -12.78 -0.79
C GLY A 71 -3.09 -12.39 -0.69
N SER A 72 -2.68 -11.54 -1.61
CA SER A 72 -1.32 -10.99 -1.72
C SER A 72 -1.36 -9.46 -1.63
N LEU A 73 -0.18 -8.85 -1.49
CA LEU A 73 -0.04 -7.40 -1.46
C LEU A 73 0.84 -6.94 -2.63
N LEU A 74 0.42 -5.88 -3.29
CA LEU A 74 1.26 -5.11 -4.21
C LEU A 74 1.47 -3.74 -3.59
N VAL A 75 2.70 -3.45 -3.16
CA VAL A 75 3.04 -2.22 -2.44
C VAL A 75 3.80 -1.28 -3.36
N VAL A 76 3.27 -0.08 -3.51
CA VAL A 76 3.84 0.96 -4.37
C VAL A 76 4.09 2.21 -3.53
N SER A 77 5.32 2.74 -3.56
CA SER A 77 5.63 3.99 -2.87
C SER A 77 4.89 5.17 -3.51
N GLN A 78 4.30 6.03 -2.69
CA GLN A 78 3.46 7.13 -3.14
C GLN A 78 3.64 8.34 -2.24
N PHE A 79 4.75 9.08 -2.39
CA PHE A 79 5.02 10.28 -1.58
C PHE A 79 3.97 11.36 -1.78
N THR A 80 3.29 11.37 -2.93
CA THR A 80 2.25 12.35 -3.24
C THR A 80 1.03 12.27 -2.33
N LEU A 81 0.92 11.23 -1.48
CA LEU A 81 -0.10 11.17 -0.43
C LEU A 81 0.10 12.28 0.63
N TYR A 82 1.29 12.89 0.68
CA TYR A 82 1.60 14.02 1.54
C TYR A 82 1.56 15.36 0.79
N ALA A 83 0.84 15.41 -0.32
CA ALA A 83 0.72 16.64 -1.10
C ALA A 83 0.04 17.75 -0.29
N ASP A 84 0.61 18.95 -0.35
CA ASP A 84 -0.04 20.18 0.09
C ASP A 84 -0.74 20.79 -1.14
N THR A 85 -2.06 20.83 -1.08
CA THR A 85 -2.89 21.32 -2.19
C THR A 85 -3.47 22.71 -1.92
N SER A 86 -2.87 23.45 -1.01
CA SER A 86 -3.30 24.84 -0.71
C SER A 86 -3.15 25.78 -1.91
N SER A 87 -2.29 25.43 -2.87
CA SER A 87 -2.21 26.11 -4.17
C SER A 87 -2.45 25.08 -5.29
N ARG A 88 -2.63 25.57 -6.53
CA ARG A 88 -2.91 24.70 -7.68
C ARG A 88 -1.73 23.79 -8.05
N ARG A 89 -0.52 24.26 -7.80
CA ARG A 89 0.67 23.45 -7.93
C ARG A 89 0.92 22.79 -6.59
N PRO A 90 0.74 21.45 -6.46
CA PRO A 90 0.93 20.80 -5.18
C PRO A 90 2.38 20.82 -4.72
N GLY A 91 2.58 21.00 -3.42
CA GLY A 91 3.89 20.88 -2.78
C GLY A 91 4.03 19.53 -2.10
N PHE A 92 5.24 19.03 -1.99
CA PHE A 92 5.52 17.69 -1.42
C PHE A 92 6.52 17.73 -0.26
N SER A 93 6.76 18.91 0.30
CA SER A 93 7.68 19.07 1.44
C SER A 93 7.23 18.36 2.71
N GLY A 94 5.95 17.97 2.78
CA GLY A 94 5.40 17.19 3.90
C GLY A 94 5.73 15.71 3.87
N ALA A 95 6.29 15.21 2.78
CA ALA A 95 6.73 13.81 2.68
C ALA A 95 8.12 13.62 3.27
N ALA A 96 8.40 12.43 3.80
CA ALA A 96 9.76 12.07 4.20
C ALA A 96 10.69 12.05 2.99
N LYS A 97 11.95 12.41 3.23
CA LYS A 97 12.98 12.31 2.18
C LYS A 97 13.40 10.85 1.97
N PRO A 98 14.01 10.52 0.81
CA PRO A 98 14.34 9.13 0.48
C PRO A 98 15.18 8.39 1.53
N ASP A 99 16.09 9.07 2.21
CA ASP A 99 16.93 8.45 3.23
C ASP A 99 16.15 7.89 4.43
N LEU A 100 14.97 8.45 4.73
CA LEU A 100 14.03 7.90 5.72
C LEU A 100 12.96 7.03 5.05
N ALA A 101 12.43 7.47 3.91
CA ALA A 101 11.29 6.81 3.27
C ALA A 101 11.63 5.41 2.76
N ILE A 102 12.79 5.23 2.13
CA ILE A 102 13.18 3.92 1.57
C ILE A 102 13.28 2.84 2.64
N PRO A 103 14.01 3.03 3.76
CA PRO A 103 14.07 2.01 4.80
C PRO A 103 12.71 1.67 5.41
N LEU A 104 11.82 2.65 5.58
CA LEU A 104 10.50 2.40 6.16
C LEU A 104 9.55 1.73 5.18
N TYR A 105 9.64 2.05 3.90
CA TYR A 105 8.94 1.34 2.85
C TYR A 105 9.36 -0.14 2.82
N GLU A 106 10.65 -0.40 2.88
CA GLU A 106 11.19 -1.76 2.94
C GLU A 106 10.79 -2.48 4.22
N ARG A 107 10.79 -1.76 5.36
CA ARG A 107 10.36 -2.33 6.65
C ARG A 107 8.90 -2.77 6.62
N PHE A 108 8.02 -1.94 6.05
CA PHE A 108 6.61 -2.28 5.88
C PHE A 108 6.46 -3.60 5.12
N MET A 109 7.14 -3.74 3.99
CA MET A 109 7.08 -4.95 3.18
C MET A 109 7.67 -6.16 3.90
N ALA A 110 8.81 -5.99 4.58
CA ALA A 110 9.44 -7.07 5.35
C ALA A 110 8.52 -7.59 6.44
N HIS A 111 7.82 -6.69 7.13
CA HIS A 111 6.86 -7.07 8.19
C HIS A 111 5.70 -7.90 7.61
N CYS A 112 5.17 -7.52 6.45
CA CYS A 112 4.15 -8.30 5.76
C CYS A 112 4.67 -9.69 5.36
N ARG A 113 5.91 -9.78 4.87
CA ARG A 113 6.54 -11.07 4.52
C ARG A 113 6.77 -11.95 5.74
N GLU A 114 7.14 -11.37 6.88
CA GLU A 114 7.27 -12.11 8.16
C GLU A 114 5.95 -12.75 8.57
N ARG A 115 4.82 -12.18 8.15
CA ARG A 115 3.49 -12.75 8.36
C ARG A 115 3.09 -13.74 7.27
N SER A 116 4.03 -14.16 6.43
CA SER A 116 3.87 -15.16 5.37
C SER A 116 3.03 -14.71 4.17
N PHE A 117 2.85 -13.41 3.97
CA PHE A 117 2.20 -12.90 2.77
C PHE A 117 3.16 -12.81 1.59
N ASP A 118 2.63 -13.07 0.39
CA ASP A 118 3.32 -12.74 -0.84
C ASP A 118 3.24 -11.23 -1.04
N VAL A 119 4.38 -10.57 -1.11
CA VAL A 119 4.48 -9.13 -1.28
C VAL A 119 5.25 -8.82 -2.56
N GLN A 120 4.54 -8.25 -3.51
CA GLN A 120 5.11 -7.72 -4.74
C GLN A 120 5.22 -6.20 -4.61
N HIS A 121 6.06 -5.57 -5.41
CA HIS A 121 6.30 -4.14 -5.27
C HIS A 121 6.72 -3.46 -6.57
N GLY A 122 6.66 -2.13 -6.57
CA GLY A 122 7.31 -1.29 -7.55
C GLY A 122 8.76 -1.02 -7.18
N GLU A 123 9.31 0.04 -7.74
CA GLU A 123 10.68 0.51 -7.46
C GLU A 123 10.59 1.96 -6.98
N PHE A 124 11.17 2.24 -5.82
CA PHE A 124 11.12 3.58 -5.25
C PHE A 124 11.75 4.61 -6.20
N GLY A 125 11.00 5.68 -6.49
CA GLY A 125 11.46 6.77 -7.33
C GLY A 125 11.37 6.51 -8.84
N ALA A 126 10.98 5.32 -9.26
CA ALA A 126 10.81 5.02 -10.69
C ALA A 126 9.52 5.61 -11.24
N ASP A 127 9.49 5.83 -12.56
CA ASP A 127 8.25 6.09 -13.28
C ASP A 127 7.51 4.77 -13.47
N MET A 128 6.33 4.67 -12.88
CA MET A 128 5.58 3.41 -12.83
C MET A 128 4.19 3.58 -13.43
N GLN A 129 3.75 2.55 -14.17
CA GLN A 129 2.36 2.42 -14.59
C GLN A 129 1.70 1.36 -13.73
N VAL A 130 0.70 1.77 -12.96
CA VAL A 130 0.01 0.90 -12.01
C VAL A 130 -1.37 0.56 -12.56
N TYR A 131 -1.63 -0.73 -12.69
CA TYR A 131 -2.90 -1.26 -13.19
C TYR A 131 -3.59 -2.03 -12.07
N SER A 132 -4.90 -1.87 -11.97
CA SER A 132 -5.66 -2.64 -10.98
C SER A 132 -7.09 -2.81 -11.41
N GLN A 133 -7.67 -3.93 -10.99
CA GLN A 133 -9.10 -4.14 -11.04
C GLN A 133 -9.63 -4.00 -9.62
N ASN A 134 -10.17 -2.81 -9.32
CA ASN A 134 -10.77 -2.54 -8.01
C ASN A 134 -12.03 -3.38 -7.86
N ASP A 135 -12.08 -4.19 -6.83
CA ASP A 135 -13.17 -5.12 -6.57
C ASP A 135 -14.15 -4.52 -5.58
N GLY A 136 -15.31 -4.13 -6.10
CA GLY A 136 -16.36 -3.60 -5.27
C GLY A 136 -17.03 -2.33 -5.77
N PRO A 137 -16.40 -1.15 -5.92
CA PRO A 137 -15.05 -0.80 -5.48
C PRO A 137 -14.94 -0.72 -3.96
N VAL A 138 -13.76 -1.02 -3.42
CA VAL A 138 -13.44 -0.86 -2.00
C VAL A 138 -12.07 -0.23 -1.88
N THR A 139 -12.02 0.99 -1.35
CA THR A 139 -10.80 1.77 -1.17
C THR A 139 -10.82 2.38 0.23
N ILE A 140 -9.81 2.08 1.03
CA ILE A 140 -9.71 2.49 2.43
C ILE A 140 -8.47 3.36 2.62
N LEU A 141 -8.65 4.48 3.31
CA LEU A 141 -7.56 5.39 3.67
C LEU A 141 -7.07 5.10 5.07
N PHE A 142 -5.75 5.08 5.23
CA PHE A 142 -5.10 5.01 6.54
C PHE A 142 -4.20 6.24 6.73
N ASP A 143 -4.25 6.83 7.91
CA ASP A 143 -3.35 7.88 8.32
C ASP A 143 -2.97 7.63 9.79
N THR A 144 -1.69 7.35 10.03
CA THR A 144 -1.21 7.00 11.38
C THR A 144 -1.14 8.19 12.33
N GLU A 145 -1.29 9.40 11.80
CA GLU A 145 -1.28 10.63 12.61
C GLU A 145 -2.69 11.09 13.02
N GLU A 146 -3.71 10.37 12.64
CA GLU A 146 -5.10 10.63 13.06
C GLU A 146 -5.55 9.78 14.24
#